data_746f668e5cd04021b584169263460d30
#
_entry.id   746f668e5cd04021b584169263460d30
#
_cell.length_a   1.000
_cell.length_b   1.000
_cell.length_c   1.000
_cell.angle_alpha   90.00
_cell.angle_beta   90.00
_cell.angle_gamma   90.00
#
_symmetry.space_group_name_H-M   'P 1'
#
loop_
_entity.id
_entity.type
_entity.pdbx_description
1 polymer ?
#
loop_
_entity_poly.entity_id
_entity_poly.type
_entity_poly.pdbx_seq_one_letter_code
_entity_poly.pdbx_strand_id
1 'polypeptide(L)'
;MKLNNKPSISIIIPVLNEEGYIVKLIDYILKNGSSSNIKEILVVDGGSTDGTMEAASKFDTVVLSSEKGRAKQMNYAAKHAAGDILYFLHVDTFPPKNFDKIIVDAIQKGGEAGCFRMKFDSNSRFLSFFSWFSRINHRICRGGDQSLFITKALFHTSGGYDESYKIYEDNEFTSRLYELTNFKILPDKVQTSARKYEQIGKLKLQFYFGIIHLKNYFGADPEQLYRYYKRKIST
;
A
#
# COMPACT_ATOMS: atom_id res chain seq x y z
N MET A 1 -26.15 6.56 8.92
CA MET A 1 -25.91 6.22 10.34
C MET A 1 -24.67 6.99 10.78
N LYS A 2 -24.78 8.03 11.61
CA LYS A 2 -23.60 8.75 12.12
C LYS A 2 -22.91 7.82 13.11
N LEU A 3 -21.67 7.41 12.81
CA LEU A 3 -20.81 6.72 13.75
C LEU A 3 -20.58 7.65 14.95
N ASN A 4 -21.23 7.35 16.08
CA ASN A 4 -21.04 8.09 17.33
C ASN A 4 -19.67 7.82 17.99
N ASN A 5 -18.90 6.86 17.47
CA ASN A 5 -17.53 6.57 17.88
C ASN A 5 -16.55 6.98 16.78
N LYS A 6 -15.41 7.51 17.18
CA LYS A 6 -14.29 7.83 16.29
C LYS A 6 -13.81 6.54 15.60
N PRO A 7 -13.76 6.49 14.25
CA PRO A 7 -13.35 5.29 13.57
C PRO A 7 -11.88 4.94 13.84
N SER A 8 -11.62 3.65 14.00
CA SER A 8 -10.30 3.10 14.29
C SER A 8 -9.64 2.50 13.05
N ILE A 9 -8.30 2.46 13.03
CA ILE A 9 -7.49 2.01 11.90
C ILE A 9 -6.83 0.67 12.22
N SER A 10 -6.98 -0.33 11.34
CA SER A 10 -6.09 -1.47 11.24
C SER A 10 -5.06 -1.21 10.15
N ILE A 11 -3.77 -1.19 10.53
CA ILE A 11 -2.65 -1.04 9.58
C ILE A 11 -2.27 -2.43 9.08
N ILE A 12 -2.22 -2.62 7.77
CA ILE A 12 -1.93 -3.90 7.12
C ILE A 12 -0.62 -3.78 6.34
N ILE A 13 0.36 -4.60 6.72
CA ILE A 13 1.71 -4.57 6.16
C ILE A 13 2.04 -5.96 5.59
N PRO A 14 1.90 -6.17 4.26
CA PRO A 14 2.36 -7.40 3.62
C PRO A 14 3.88 -7.45 3.56
N VAL A 15 4.47 -8.58 3.97
CA VAL A 15 5.93 -8.78 4.01
C VAL A 15 6.35 -10.09 3.35
N LEU A 16 7.57 -10.08 2.79
CA LEU A 16 8.28 -11.27 2.32
C LEU A 16 9.78 -10.98 2.29
N ASN A 17 10.54 -11.52 3.25
CA ASN A 17 11.98 -11.30 3.41
C ASN A 17 12.34 -9.81 3.55
N GLU A 18 11.79 -9.17 4.56
CA GLU A 18 11.92 -7.72 4.79
C GLU A 18 12.35 -7.39 6.24
N GLU A 19 13.15 -8.26 6.87
CA GLU A 19 13.61 -8.11 8.27
C GLU A 19 14.15 -6.72 8.56
N GLY A 20 15.00 -6.18 7.67
CA GLY A 20 15.63 -4.87 7.86
C GLY A 20 14.69 -3.67 7.76
N TYR A 21 13.54 -3.82 7.06
CA TYR A 21 12.57 -2.74 6.91
C TYR A 21 11.44 -2.82 7.92
N ILE A 22 10.97 -4.01 8.28
CA ILE A 22 9.80 -4.18 9.14
C ILE A 22 10.00 -3.53 10.52
N VAL A 23 11.16 -3.72 11.12
CA VAL A 23 11.51 -3.09 12.41
C VAL A 23 11.45 -1.58 12.33
N LYS A 24 12.06 -1.00 11.29
CA LYS A 24 12.09 0.46 11.08
C LYS A 24 10.69 1.03 10.89
N LEU A 25 9.86 0.34 10.12
CA LEU A 25 8.50 0.81 9.83
C LEU A 25 7.62 0.73 11.08
N ILE A 26 7.63 -0.38 11.82
CA ILE A 26 6.82 -0.52 13.05
C ILE A 26 7.24 0.53 14.09
N ASP A 27 8.53 0.69 14.34
CA ASP A 27 9.05 1.71 15.26
C ASP A 27 8.62 3.13 14.83
N TYR A 28 8.67 3.40 13.52
CA TYR A 28 8.22 4.68 12.97
C TYR A 28 6.71 4.90 13.16
N ILE A 29 5.89 3.88 12.90
CA ILE A 29 4.42 3.95 13.09
C ILE A 29 4.10 4.24 14.56
N LEU A 30 4.71 3.52 15.49
CA LEU A 30 4.49 3.70 16.93
C LEU A 30 4.90 5.09 17.44
N LYS A 31 5.94 5.69 16.86
CA LYS A 31 6.41 7.04 17.20
C LYS A 31 5.59 8.17 16.57
N ASN A 32 4.92 7.94 15.45
CA ASN A 32 4.27 8.99 14.65
C ASN A 32 2.75 8.83 14.52
N GLY A 33 2.19 7.74 15.02
CA GLY A 33 0.76 7.48 15.13
C GLY A 33 0.30 7.51 16.58
N SER A 34 -1.02 7.51 16.79
CA SER A 34 -1.64 7.50 18.12
C SER A 34 -2.43 6.22 18.36
N SER A 35 -2.20 5.58 19.49
CA SER A 35 -2.97 4.41 19.95
C SER A 35 -4.48 4.68 20.08
N SER A 36 -4.88 5.96 20.17
CA SER A 36 -6.30 6.33 20.19
C SER A 36 -6.98 6.19 18.82
N ASN A 37 -6.22 6.12 17.73
CA ASN A 37 -6.72 5.98 16.36
C ASN A 37 -6.35 4.63 15.76
N ILE A 38 -5.20 4.06 16.14
CA ILE A 38 -4.69 2.79 15.63
C ILE A 38 -5.20 1.67 16.53
N LYS A 39 -6.02 0.78 15.98
CA LYS A 39 -6.55 -0.39 16.67
C LYS A 39 -5.51 -1.49 16.79
N GLU A 40 -4.75 -1.70 15.71
CA GLU A 40 -3.76 -2.78 15.59
C GLU A 40 -2.84 -2.56 14.38
N ILE A 41 -1.73 -3.26 14.39
CA ILE A 41 -0.82 -3.41 13.25
C ILE A 41 -0.77 -4.89 12.88
N LEU A 42 -1.23 -5.23 11.68
CA LEU A 42 -1.26 -6.58 11.13
C LEU A 42 -0.06 -6.74 10.18
N VAL A 43 0.92 -7.51 10.59
CA VAL A 43 2.05 -7.91 9.72
C VAL A 43 1.71 -9.25 9.09
N VAL A 44 1.61 -9.29 7.76
CA VAL A 44 1.13 -10.47 7.03
C VAL A 44 2.27 -11.05 6.21
N ASP A 45 2.79 -12.17 6.68
CA ASP A 45 3.91 -12.85 6.04
C ASP A 45 3.47 -13.78 4.92
N GLY A 46 4.12 -13.66 3.76
CA GLY A 46 3.92 -14.49 2.58
C GLY A 46 4.89 -15.67 2.48
N GLY A 47 5.47 -16.13 3.59
CA GLY A 47 6.44 -17.23 3.65
C GLY A 47 7.89 -16.76 3.63
N SER A 48 8.25 -15.81 4.49
CA SER A 48 9.63 -15.36 4.70
C SER A 48 10.52 -16.48 5.22
N THR A 49 11.79 -16.45 4.79
CA THR A 49 12.84 -17.39 5.19
C THR A 49 13.95 -16.72 6.00
N ASP A 50 13.84 -15.41 6.21
CA ASP A 50 14.72 -14.60 7.06
C ASP A 50 14.07 -14.32 8.43
N GLY A 51 14.65 -13.44 9.24
CA GLY A 51 14.14 -13.04 10.55
C GLY A 51 12.92 -12.12 10.55
N THR A 52 12.22 -11.92 9.44
CA THR A 52 11.10 -10.96 9.32
C THR A 52 10.01 -11.18 10.37
N MET A 53 9.51 -12.41 10.52
CA MET A 53 8.44 -12.71 11.47
C MET A 53 8.89 -12.55 12.92
N GLU A 54 10.08 -13.05 13.25
CA GLU A 54 10.67 -12.89 14.60
C GLU A 54 10.86 -11.41 14.94
N ALA A 55 11.36 -10.63 13.98
CA ALA A 55 11.57 -9.20 14.16
C ALA A 55 10.25 -8.44 14.41
N ALA A 56 9.19 -8.77 13.67
CA ALA A 56 7.86 -8.18 13.84
C ALA A 56 7.23 -8.54 15.19
N SER A 57 7.39 -9.78 15.66
CA SER A 57 6.81 -10.28 16.91
C SER A 57 7.43 -9.66 18.18
N LYS A 58 8.53 -8.92 18.06
CA LYS A 58 9.12 -8.15 19.18
C LYS A 58 8.34 -6.88 19.54
N PHE A 59 7.36 -6.52 18.70
CA PHE A 59 6.49 -5.37 18.90
C PHE A 59 5.05 -5.81 19.24
N ASP A 60 4.24 -4.88 19.70
CA ASP A 60 2.79 -5.10 19.88
C ASP A 60 2.09 -5.10 18.51
N THR A 61 2.26 -6.20 17.79
CA THR A 61 1.72 -6.44 16.44
C THR A 61 1.07 -7.81 16.35
N VAL A 62 0.07 -7.93 15.50
CA VAL A 62 -0.52 -9.21 15.14
C VAL A 62 0.20 -9.75 13.90
N VAL A 63 0.97 -10.82 14.08
CA VAL A 63 1.69 -11.47 12.98
C VAL A 63 0.84 -12.60 12.42
N LEU A 64 0.54 -12.54 11.12
CA LEU A 64 -0.28 -13.50 10.38
C LEU A 64 0.55 -14.16 9.29
N SER A 65 0.33 -15.45 9.06
CA SER A 65 0.90 -16.18 7.91
C SER A 65 -0.17 -16.39 6.86
N SER A 66 0.15 -16.13 5.60
CA SER A 66 -0.75 -16.36 4.47
C SER A 66 0.00 -16.99 3.29
N GLU A 67 -0.74 -17.35 2.25
CA GLU A 67 -0.13 -17.71 0.98
C GLU A 67 0.65 -16.52 0.38
N LYS A 68 1.72 -16.84 -0.33
CA LYS A 68 2.55 -15.86 -1.04
C LYS A 68 1.76 -15.10 -2.10
N GLY A 69 1.84 -13.78 -2.04
CA GLY A 69 1.20 -12.85 -2.98
C GLY A 69 0.57 -11.66 -2.25
N ARG A 70 0.94 -10.42 -2.63
CA ARG A 70 0.48 -9.22 -1.92
C ARG A 70 -1.04 -9.12 -1.85
N ALA A 71 -1.75 -9.37 -2.96
CA ALA A 71 -3.21 -9.39 -2.97
C ALA A 71 -3.78 -10.39 -1.94
N LYS A 72 -3.24 -11.63 -1.91
CA LYS A 72 -3.65 -12.66 -0.95
C LYS A 72 -3.38 -12.24 0.49
N GLN A 73 -2.17 -11.73 0.76
CA GLN A 73 -1.77 -11.25 2.09
C GLN A 73 -2.70 -10.12 2.56
N MET A 74 -2.95 -9.13 1.72
CA MET A 74 -3.82 -7.98 2.05
C MET A 74 -5.27 -8.38 2.25
N ASN A 75 -5.82 -9.26 1.41
CA ASN A 75 -7.17 -9.80 1.58
C ASN A 75 -7.29 -10.63 2.85
N TYR A 76 -6.28 -11.47 3.13
CA TYR A 76 -6.27 -12.30 4.34
C TYR A 76 -6.29 -11.44 5.59
N ALA A 77 -5.42 -10.42 5.66
CA ALA A 77 -5.40 -9.50 6.79
C ALA A 77 -6.70 -8.70 6.94
N ALA A 78 -7.29 -8.25 5.84
CA ALA A 78 -8.54 -7.49 5.87
C ALA A 78 -9.71 -8.27 6.50
N LYS A 79 -9.72 -9.60 6.36
CA LYS A 79 -10.71 -10.50 7.00
C LYS A 79 -10.52 -10.55 8.52
N HIS A 80 -9.27 -10.41 9.01
CA HIS A 80 -8.93 -10.47 10.44
C HIS A 80 -8.89 -9.09 11.11
N ALA A 81 -8.89 -8.02 10.32
CA ALA A 81 -8.81 -6.66 10.83
C ALA A 81 -10.03 -6.29 11.68
N ALA A 82 -9.79 -5.70 12.85
CA ALA A 82 -10.83 -5.28 13.81
C ALA A 82 -11.21 -3.79 13.67
N GLY A 83 -10.38 -2.98 12.97
CA GLY A 83 -10.63 -1.55 12.76
C GLY A 83 -11.71 -1.26 11.72
N ASP A 84 -12.26 -0.06 11.79
CA ASP A 84 -13.27 0.44 10.85
C ASP A 84 -12.67 0.88 9.51
N ILE A 85 -11.38 1.23 9.53
CA ILE A 85 -10.58 1.67 8.41
C ILE A 85 -9.42 0.70 8.23
N LEU A 86 -9.21 0.22 7.00
CA LEU A 86 -8.05 -0.57 6.60
C LEU A 86 -7.03 0.38 5.98
N TYR A 87 -5.79 0.35 6.46
CA TYR A 87 -4.68 1.13 5.91
C TYR A 87 -3.59 0.19 5.42
N PHE A 88 -3.57 -0.03 4.10
CA PHE A 88 -2.58 -0.86 3.43
C PHE A 88 -1.29 -0.07 3.21
N LEU A 89 -0.18 -0.58 3.73
CA LEU A 89 1.09 0.10 3.74
C LEU A 89 2.22 -0.86 3.37
N HIS A 90 2.98 -0.54 2.34
CA HIS A 90 4.15 -1.33 1.98
C HIS A 90 5.26 -1.14 3.03
N VAL A 91 6.02 -2.20 3.27
CA VAL A 91 7.03 -2.24 4.34
C VAL A 91 8.15 -1.19 4.20
N ASP A 92 8.42 -0.73 2.99
CA ASP A 92 9.42 0.29 2.67
C ASP A 92 8.82 1.70 2.43
N THR A 93 7.57 1.90 2.87
CA THR A 93 6.84 3.16 2.72
C THR A 93 6.50 3.74 4.09
N PHE A 94 6.96 4.95 4.38
CA PHE A 94 6.80 5.64 5.66
C PHE A 94 5.73 6.73 5.53
N PRO A 95 4.63 6.66 6.30
CA PRO A 95 3.56 7.65 6.25
C PRO A 95 3.99 9.00 6.84
N PRO A 96 3.28 10.12 6.57
CA PRO A 96 3.55 11.39 7.23
C PRO A 96 3.26 11.31 8.74
N LYS A 97 3.83 12.23 9.52
CA LYS A 97 3.50 12.35 10.95
C LYS A 97 2.00 12.59 11.14
N ASN A 98 1.42 12.00 12.17
CA ASN A 98 -0.03 12.06 12.46
C ASN A 98 -0.91 11.54 11.30
N PHE A 99 -0.39 10.62 10.49
CA PHE A 99 -1.10 10.02 9.36
C PHE A 99 -2.45 9.43 9.76
N ASP A 100 -2.52 8.83 10.93
CA ASP A 100 -3.69 8.24 11.53
C ASP A 100 -4.82 9.28 11.73
N LYS A 101 -4.49 10.44 12.29
CA LYS A 101 -5.42 11.56 12.42
C LYS A 101 -5.88 12.08 11.07
N ILE A 102 -4.97 12.24 10.13
CA ILE A 102 -5.27 12.73 8.78
C ILE A 102 -6.25 11.79 8.07
N ILE A 103 -6.04 10.47 8.18
CA ILE A 103 -6.93 9.44 7.61
C ILE A 103 -8.31 9.50 8.29
N VAL A 104 -8.35 9.49 9.62
CA VAL A 104 -9.61 9.55 10.39
C VAL A 104 -10.40 10.81 10.03
N ASP A 105 -9.75 11.97 9.97
CA ASP A 105 -10.40 13.23 9.59
C ASP A 105 -10.96 13.18 8.16
N ALA A 106 -10.27 12.54 7.22
CA ALA A 106 -10.75 12.35 5.85
C ALA A 106 -12.00 11.47 5.79
N ILE A 107 -12.04 10.37 6.55
CA ILE A 107 -13.20 9.49 6.63
C ILE A 107 -14.38 10.19 7.31
N GLN A 108 -14.16 10.91 8.41
CA GLN A 108 -15.22 11.66 9.09
C GLN A 108 -15.85 12.78 8.24
N LYS A 109 -15.07 13.31 7.27
CA LYS A 109 -15.57 14.27 6.27
C LYS A 109 -16.28 13.62 5.07
N GLY A 110 -16.61 12.33 5.18
CA GLY A 110 -17.35 11.59 4.15
C GLY A 110 -16.47 10.99 3.05
N GLY A 111 -15.15 10.90 3.25
CA GLY A 111 -14.28 10.06 2.41
C GLY A 111 -14.49 8.58 2.74
N GLU A 112 -14.35 7.70 1.75
CA GLU A 112 -14.45 6.25 1.95
C GLU A 112 -13.15 5.54 1.58
N ALA A 113 -12.41 6.06 0.60
CA ALA A 113 -11.10 5.56 0.20
C ALA A 113 -10.20 6.69 -0.29
N GLY A 114 -8.89 6.47 -0.21
CA GLY A 114 -7.90 7.42 -0.71
C GLY A 114 -6.47 7.00 -0.42
N CYS A 115 -5.55 7.85 -0.84
CA CYS A 115 -4.12 7.66 -0.60
C CYS A 115 -3.44 8.98 -0.27
N PHE A 116 -2.21 8.91 0.21
CA PHE A 116 -1.33 10.06 0.29
C PHE A 116 -0.66 10.35 -1.05
N ARG A 117 -0.17 11.57 -1.25
CA ARG A 117 0.87 11.84 -2.24
C ARG A 117 2.14 11.09 -1.84
N MET A 118 3.07 10.93 -2.77
CA MET A 118 4.33 10.24 -2.47
C MET A 118 5.55 11.13 -2.76
N LYS A 119 6.66 10.75 -2.15
CA LYS A 119 8.02 11.14 -2.51
C LYS A 119 8.94 9.94 -2.35
N PHE A 120 10.00 9.90 -3.14
CA PHE A 120 11.05 8.91 -2.94
C PHE A 120 12.06 9.38 -1.87
N ASP A 121 12.71 8.45 -1.20
CA ASP A 121 13.85 8.67 -0.30
C ASP A 121 15.16 8.94 -1.09
N SER A 122 15.07 9.69 -2.17
CA SER A 122 16.15 9.96 -3.11
C SER A 122 16.17 11.43 -3.53
N ASN A 123 17.38 11.98 -3.70
CA ASN A 123 17.58 13.33 -4.23
C ASN A 123 17.47 13.41 -5.77
N SER A 124 17.03 12.34 -6.43
CA SER A 124 16.92 12.29 -7.88
C SER A 124 15.81 13.21 -8.39
N ARG A 125 16.19 14.21 -9.21
CA ARG A 125 15.24 15.09 -9.90
C ARG A 125 14.28 14.31 -10.81
N PHE A 126 14.75 13.21 -11.43
CA PHE A 126 13.95 12.31 -12.25
C PHE A 126 12.83 11.66 -11.42
N LEU A 127 13.15 11.06 -10.27
CA LEU A 127 12.15 10.46 -9.39
C LEU A 127 11.20 11.51 -8.79
N SER A 128 11.71 12.70 -8.47
CA SER A 128 10.89 13.82 -8.01
C SER A 128 9.87 14.27 -9.05
N PHE A 129 10.24 14.26 -10.34
CA PHE A 129 9.32 14.55 -11.44
C PHE A 129 8.19 13.50 -11.51
N PHE A 130 8.50 12.21 -11.45
CA PHE A 130 7.46 11.17 -11.48
C PHE A 130 6.59 11.17 -10.22
N SER A 131 7.16 11.37 -9.04
CA SER A 131 6.38 11.47 -7.81
C SER A 131 5.44 12.69 -7.78
N TRP A 132 5.75 13.73 -8.55
CA TRP A 132 4.87 14.90 -8.68
C TRP A 132 3.50 14.55 -9.22
N PHE A 133 3.39 13.57 -10.13
CA PHE A 133 2.11 13.10 -10.68
C PHE A 133 1.16 12.49 -9.62
N SER A 134 1.67 12.09 -8.47
CA SER A 134 0.83 11.62 -7.36
C SER A 134 -0.18 12.68 -6.86
N ARG A 135 -0.02 13.94 -7.24
CA ARG A 135 -0.95 15.05 -6.94
C ARG A 135 -2.21 15.04 -7.81
N ILE A 136 -2.10 14.46 -9.01
CA ILE A 136 -3.20 14.45 -9.96
C ILE A 136 -4.21 13.38 -9.53
N ASN A 137 -5.47 13.77 -9.33
CA ASN A 137 -6.53 12.83 -8.96
C ASN A 137 -7.04 12.09 -10.21
N HIS A 138 -6.24 11.12 -10.66
CA HIS A 138 -6.57 10.27 -11.80
C HIS A 138 -5.99 8.87 -11.59
N ARG A 139 -6.72 7.82 -11.95
CA ARG A 139 -6.37 6.41 -11.72
C ARG A 139 -4.98 6.02 -12.25
N ILE A 140 -4.56 6.56 -13.40
CA ILE A 140 -3.23 6.30 -13.99
C ILE A 140 -2.08 6.78 -13.10
N CYS A 141 -2.33 7.78 -12.23
CA CYS A 141 -1.33 8.35 -11.33
C CYS A 141 -1.27 7.63 -9.97
N ARG A 142 -1.89 6.46 -9.85
CA ARG A 142 -1.95 5.66 -8.62
C ARG A 142 -0.97 4.49 -8.69
N GLY A 143 -0.55 4.03 -7.53
CA GLY A 143 0.30 2.86 -7.35
C GLY A 143 0.43 2.52 -5.86
N GLY A 144 0.84 1.29 -5.54
CA GLY A 144 0.96 0.80 -4.18
C GLY A 144 1.89 1.62 -3.29
N ASP A 145 2.91 2.25 -3.86
CA ASP A 145 3.84 3.13 -3.15
C ASP A 145 3.19 4.39 -2.54
N GLN A 146 1.92 4.67 -2.84
CA GLN A 146 1.16 5.79 -2.27
C GLN A 146 0.39 5.40 -1.02
N SER A 147 0.41 4.10 -0.63
CA SER A 147 -0.48 3.50 0.36
C SER A 147 -1.96 3.59 -0.04
N LEU A 148 -2.83 2.91 0.70
CA LEU A 148 -4.28 2.98 0.48
C LEU A 148 -4.98 2.94 1.83
N PHE A 149 -5.83 3.92 2.13
CA PHE A 149 -6.81 3.81 3.19
C PHE A 149 -8.21 3.63 2.61
N ILE A 150 -9.01 2.79 3.24
CA ILE A 150 -10.36 2.47 2.80
C ILE A 150 -11.22 2.07 4.00
N THR A 151 -12.51 2.43 3.99
CA THR A 151 -13.42 1.91 5.00
C THR A 151 -13.58 0.39 4.83
N LYS A 152 -13.62 -0.34 5.94
CA LYS A 152 -13.80 -1.80 5.91
C LYS A 152 -15.09 -2.20 5.15
N ALA A 153 -16.15 -1.40 5.26
CA ALA A 153 -17.40 -1.61 4.54
C ALA A 153 -17.19 -1.55 3.01
N LEU A 154 -16.55 -0.48 2.51
CA LEU A 154 -16.27 -0.35 1.07
C LEU A 154 -15.31 -1.44 0.57
N PHE A 155 -14.31 -1.83 1.36
CA PHE A 155 -13.40 -2.93 1.00
C PHE A 155 -14.17 -4.23 0.76
N HIS A 156 -15.11 -4.58 1.64
CA HIS A 156 -15.92 -5.78 1.49
C HIS A 156 -16.88 -5.69 0.29
N THR A 157 -17.56 -4.57 0.11
CA THR A 157 -18.51 -4.40 -1.00
C THR A 157 -17.82 -4.31 -2.36
N SER A 158 -16.58 -3.83 -2.41
CA SER A 158 -15.76 -3.80 -3.64
C SER A 158 -15.15 -5.16 -4.00
N GLY A 159 -15.25 -6.17 -3.14
CA GLY A 159 -14.68 -7.51 -3.35
C GLY A 159 -13.18 -7.64 -3.02
N GLY A 160 -12.53 -6.58 -2.49
CA GLY A 160 -11.11 -6.59 -2.15
C GLY A 160 -10.17 -6.62 -3.37
N TYR A 161 -8.93 -7.04 -3.14
CA TYR A 161 -7.93 -7.21 -4.20
C TYR A 161 -8.20 -8.44 -5.05
N ASP A 162 -7.99 -8.34 -6.37
CA ASP A 162 -8.03 -9.50 -7.27
C ASP A 162 -6.73 -10.32 -7.11
N GLU A 163 -6.86 -11.52 -6.56
CA GLU A 163 -5.74 -12.43 -6.26
C GLU A 163 -5.08 -13.05 -7.51
N SER A 164 -5.70 -12.90 -8.67
CA SER A 164 -5.08 -13.30 -9.95
C SER A 164 -3.90 -12.41 -10.32
N TYR A 165 -3.87 -11.17 -9.82
CA TYR A 165 -2.77 -10.23 -10.01
C TYR A 165 -1.62 -10.51 -9.04
N LYS A 166 -0.52 -11.06 -9.54
CA LYS A 166 0.75 -11.24 -8.78
C LYS A 166 1.58 -9.97 -8.73
N ILE A 167 1.27 -9.02 -9.62
CA ILE A 167 1.78 -7.65 -9.69
C ILE A 167 0.64 -6.78 -10.21
N TYR A 168 0.72 -5.46 -10.03
CA TYR A 168 -0.30 -4.51 -10.52
C TYR A 168 -1.64 -4.58 -9.76
N GLU A 169 -1.73 -5.37 -8.71
CA GLU A 169 -2.91 -5.54 -7.85
C GLU A 169 -3.42 -4.21 -7.27
N ASP A 170 -2.50 -3.33 -6.87
CA ASP A 170 -2.82 -2.01 -6.32
C ASP A 170 -3.45 -1.09 -7.37
N ASN A 171 -2.93 -1.11 -8.58
CA ASN A 171 -3.45 -0.30 -9.69
C ASN A 171 -4.82 -0.79 -10.15
N GLU A 172 -5.03 -2.11 -10.22
CA GLU A 172 -6.29 -2.73 -10.55
C GLU A 172 -7.34 -2.33 -9.51
N PHE A 173 -7.07 -2.58 -8.23
CA PHE A 173 -8.01 -2.30 -7.14
C PHE A 173 -8.33 -0.80 -7.05
N THR A 174 -7.32 0.05 -7.11
CA THR A 174 -7.54 1.50 -7.09
C THR A 174 -8.37 1.96 -8.29
N SER A 175 -8.18 1.37 -9.48
CA SER A 175 -9.00 1.72 -10.66
C SER A 175 -10.47 1.40 -10.45
N ARG A 176 -10.81 0.27 -9.81
CA ARG A 176 -12.21 -0.04 -9.41
C ARG A 176 -12.74 0.94 -8.36
N LEU A 177 -11.91 1.34 -7.40
CA LEU A 177 -12.33 2.31 -6.37
C LEU A 177 -12.67 3.68 -6.97
N TYR A 178 -12.03 4.11 -8.05
CA TYR A 178 -12.39 5.34 -8.76
C TYR A 178 -13.79 5.31 -9.39
N GLU A 179 -14.33 4.11 -9.66
CA GLU A 179 -15.69 3.91 -10.19
C GLU A 179 -16.73 3.80 -9.06
N LEU A 180 -16.30 3.40 -7.87
CA LEU A 180 -17.18 3.11 -6.74
C LEU A 180 -17.34 4.29 -5.76
N THR A 181 -16.33 5.15 -5.65
CA THR A 181 -16.34 6.25 -4.68
C THR A 181 -15.56 7.47 -5.15
N ASN A 182 -15.79 8.60 -4.48
CA ASN A 182 -14.96 9.80 -4.67
C ASN A 182 -13.60 9.64 -3.99
N PHE A 183 -12.65 9.00 -4.70
CA PHE A 183 -11.31 8.69 -4.20
C PHE A 183 -10.55 9.96 -3.77
N LYS A 184 -10.01 9.97 -2.56
CA LYS A 184 -9.35 11.14 -1.95
C LYS A 184 -7.84 11.09 -2.08
N ILE A 185 -7.23 12.22 -2.47
CA ILE A 185 -5.78 12.41 -2.45
C ILE A 185 -5.42 13.34 -1.30
N LEU A 186 -4.80 12.78 -0.27
CA LEU A 186 -4.35 13.57 0.88
C LEU A 186 -3.06 14.34 0.51
N PRO A 187 -2.95 15.63 0.87
CA PRO A 187 -1.85 16.49 0.42
C PRO A 187 -0.50 16.14 1.04
N ASP A 188 -0.50 15.50 2.20
CA ASP A 188 0.70 15.02 2.86
C ASP A 188 1.35 13.89 2.05
N LYS A 189 2.65 13.62 2.30
CA LYS A 189 3.41 12.69 1.48
C LYS A 189 3.89 11.49 2.29
N VAL A 190 3.63 10.29 1.81
CA VAL A 190 4.40 9.13 2.20
C VAL A 190 5.80 9.21 1.57
N GLN A 191 6.78 8.62 2.24
CA GLN A 191 8.14 8.46 1.72
C GLN A 191 8.40 6.99 1.42
N THR A 192 8.59 6.66 0.15
CA THR A 192 8.84 5.30 -0.31
C THR A 192 10.28 5.11 -0.75
N SER A 193 10.77 3.87 -0.69
CA SER A 193 12.15 3.53 -1.04
C SER A 193 12.42 3.62 -2.53
N ALA A 194 13.56 4.22 -2.89
CA ALA A 194 14.08 4.23 -4.26
C ALA A 194 14.95 3.00 -4.59
N ARG A 195 15.13 2.04 -3.65
CA ARG A 195 16.07 0.91 -3.77
C ARG A 195 15.97 0.17 -5.11
N LYS A 196 14.76 -0.08 -5.58
CA LYS A 196 14.52 -0.78 -6.85
C LYS A 196 14.96 0.01 -8.06
N TYR A 197 14.77 1.33 -8.03
CA TYR A 197 15.27 2.25 -9.05
C TYR A 197 16.78 2.35 -9.07
N GLU A 198 17.43 2.21 -7.92
CA GLU A 198 18.90 2.22 -7.79
C GLU A 198 19.50 0.91 -8.31
N GLN A 199 18.88 -0.23 -8.00
CA GLN A 199 19.33 -1.55 -8.44
C GLN A 199 19.19 -1.78 -9.95
N ILE A 200 18.08 -1.40 -10.55
CA ILE A 200 17.75 -1.69 -11.97
C ILE A 200 18.13 -0.54 -12.90
N GLY A 201 18.20 0.67 -12.36
CA GLY A 201 18.40 1.91 -13.11
C GLY A 201 17.08 2.66 -13.35
N LYS A 202 17.09 3.96 -13.05
CA LYS A 202 15.90 4.81 -12.96
C LYS A 202 15.10 4.86 -14.27
N LEU A 203 15.76 5.13 -15.39
CA LEU A 203 15.12 5.20 -16.70
C LEU A 203 14.59 3.83 -17.15
N LYS A 204 15.39 2.79 -16.94
CA LYS A 204 15.08 1.43 -17.35
C LYS A 204 13.85 0.90 -16.60
N LEU A 205 13.81 1.06 -15.27
CA LEU A 205 12.67 0.61 -14.47
C LEU A 205 11.40 1.39 -14.80
N GLN A 206 11.50 2.72 -14.94
CA GLN A 206 10.35 3.55 -15.30
C GLN A 206 9.78 3.18 -16.67
N PHE A 207 10.65 2.89 -17.65
CA PHE A 207 10.22 2.40 -18.96
C PHE A 207 9.49 1.06 -18.85
N TYR A 208 9.99 0.12 -18.04
CA TYR A 208 9.33 -1.18 -17.86
C TYR A 208 7.96 -1.05 -17.17
N PHE A 209 7.83 -0.19 -16.17
CA PHE A 209 6.52 0.11 -15.58
C PHE A 209 5.58 0.74 -16.60
N GLY A 210 6.06 1.67 -17.43
CA GLY A 210 5.27 2.25 -18.51
C GLY A 210 4.74 1.18 -19.48
N ILE A 211 5.57 0.18 -19.85
CA ILE A 211 5.12 -0.95 -20.68
C ILE A 211 4.07 -1.81 -19.96
N ILE A 212 4.21 -2.06 -18.66
CA ILE A 212 3.20 -2.81 -17.89
C ILE A 212 1.86 -2.07 -17.90
N HIS A 213 1.85 -0.74 -17.66
CA HIS A 213 0.64 0.07 -17.75
C HIS A 213 0.01 0.01 -19.17
N LEU A 214 0.84 0.13 -20.20
CA LEU A 214 0.38 0.07 -21.58
C LEU A 214 -0.22 -1.29 -21.94
N LYS A 215 0.44 -2.38 -21.52
CA LYS A 215 -0.07 -3.75 -21.72
C LYS A 215 -1.43 -3.94 -21.03
N ASN A 216 -1.55 -3.50 -19.78
CA ASN A 216 -2.83 -3.56 -19.06
C ASN A 216 -3.91 -2.73 -19.78
N TYR A 217 -3.59 -1.54 -20.26
CA TYR A 217 -4.51 -0.69 -21.02
C TYR A 217 -5.04 -1.38 -22.29
N PHE A 218 -4.19 -2.19 -22.99
CA PHE A 218 -4.57 -2.99 -24.14
C PHE A 218 -5.14 -4.36 -23.79
N GLY A 219 -5.53 -4.61 -22.52
CA GLY A 219 -6.25 -5.81 -22.11
C GLY A 219 -5.38 -7.04 -21.89
N ALA A 220 -4.07 -6.87 -21.61
CA ALA A 220 -3.24 -7.99 -21.19
C ALA A 220 -3.75 -8.58 -19.87
N ASP A 221 -3.83 -9.91 -19.81
CA ASP A 221 -4.22 -10.62 -18.60
C ASP A 221 -3.14 -10.56 -17.49
N PRO A 222 -3.52 -10.84 -16.22
CA PRO A 222 -2.59 -10.77 -15.08
C PRO A 222 -1.33 -11.62 -15.25
N GLU A 223 -1.43 -12.80 -15.88
CA GLU A 223 -0.29 -13.69 -16.07
C GLU A 223 0.68 -13.16 -17.13
N GLN A 224 0.18 -12.50 -18.18
CA GLN A 224 1.02 -11.82 -19.19
C GLN A 224 1.80 -10.65 -18.58
N LEU A 225 1.16 -9.87 -17.69
CA LEU A 225 1.84 -8.81 -16.96
C LEU A 225 2.94 -9.37 -16.05
N TYR A 226 2.63 -10.44 -15.31
CA TYR A 226 3.59 -11.10 -14.42
C TYR A 226 4.77 -11.71 -15.18
N ARG A 227 4.54 -12.39 -16.30
CA ARG A 227 5.63 -12.94 -17.16
C ARG A 227 6.56 -11.85 -17.67
N TYR A 228 5.99 -10.69 -18.07
CA TYR A 228 6.81 -9.55 -18.49
C TYR A 228 7.63 -9.00 -17.33
N TYR A 229 7.01 -8.80 -16.17
CA TYR A 229 7.68 -8.33 -14.94
C TYR A 229 8.82 -9.27 -14.53
N LYS A 230 8.55 -10.58 -14.44
CA LYS A 230 9.55 -11.58 -14.08
C LYS A 230 10.76 -11.56 -15.02
N ARG A 231 10.54 -11.41 -16.33
CA ARG A 231 11.61 -11.40 -17.34
C ARG A 231 12.46 -10.12 -17.31
N LYS A 232 11.90 -8.97 -16.91
CA LYS A 232 12.53 -7.66 -17.09
C LYS A 232 12.92 -6.95 -15.80
N ILE A 233 12.26 -7.25 -14.70
CA ILE A 233 12.33 -6.50 -13.44
C ILE A 233 12.72 -7.40 -12.27
N SER A 234 12.23 -8.63 -12.22
CA SER A 234 12.61 -9.59 -11.17
C SER A 234 13.93 -10.25 -11.60
N THR A 235 15.02 -9.80 -11.03
CA THR A 235 16.33 -10.47 -11.07
C THR A 235 16.48 -11.39 -9.91
#